data_d404e046eae1252e2c9bdbc9e8395f50
#
_entry.id   d404e046eae1252e2c9bdbc9e8395f50
#
_cell.length_a   1.000
_cell.length_b   1.000
_cell.length_c   1.000
_cell.angle_alpha   90.00
_cell.angle_beta   90.00
_cell.angle_gamma   90.00
#
_symmetry.space_group_name_H-M   'P 1'
#
loop_
_entity.id
_entity.type
_entity.pdbx_description
1 polymer ?
#
loop_
_entity_poly.entity_id
_entity_poly.type
_entity_poly.pdbx_seq_one_letter_code
_entity_poly.pdbx_strand_id
1 'polypeptide(L)'
;GSSFYFVFLDSSLTPPEDEDMKRDGVSGELWAVHGGGFYHPVKFNVSPPKMPDHLHWFYWESYSTWLSGFALLTVSYLWNAGIYLVSPSNPLMSSSMAIVAALGFLVVFWLLYDAICRAFGQKPNGDATVGAMVLVLVCIAAYLACHIFPGQAAFLLMGAMLAMTGLIGFCPACAMAGRKLEKARLDKSK
;
A
#
# COMPACT_ATOMS: atom_id res chain seq x y z
N GLY A 1 8.10 -6.57 -3.60
CA GLY A 1 8.38 -6.01 -4.88
C GLY A 1 8.76 -4.54 -4.87
N SER A 2 8.55 -3.89 -6.01
CA SER A 2 8.92 -2.48 -6.26
C SER A 2 8.37 -1.50 -5.22
N SER A 3 7.15 -1.70 -4.73
CA SER A 3 6.53 -0.83 -3.71
C SER A 3 7.35 -0.76 -2.41
N PHE A 4 7.88 -1.88 -1.93
CA PHE A 4 8.74 -1.89 -0.74
C PHE A 4 10.07 -1.18 -0.99
N TYR A 5 10.62 -1.35 -2.19
CA TYR A 5 11.85 -0.67 -2.58
C TYR A 5 11.66 0.85 -2.58
N PHE A 6 10.58 1.35 -3.17
CA PHE A 6 10.28 2.78 -3.18
C PHE A 6 9.97 3.35 -1.79
N VAL A 7 9.29 2.60 -0.92
CA VAL A 7 9.10 3.00 0.49
C VAL A 7 10.44 3.15 1.20
N PHE A 8 11.34 2.17 1.02
CA PHE A 8 12.68 2.24 1.60
C PHE A 8 13.47 3.43 1.02
N LEU A 9 13.45 3.60 -0.29
CA LEU A 9 14.13 4.69 -0.98
C LEU A 9 13.64 6.04 -0.47
N ASP A 10 12.32 6.27 -0.45
CA ASP A 10 11.71 7.50 0.03
C ASP A 10 12.02 7.81 1.52
N SER A 11 12.09 6.76 2.35
CA SER A 11 12.43 6.91 3.77
C SER A 11 13.91 7.19 4.02
N SER A 12 14.77 6.87 3.06
CA SER A 12 16.23 6.98 3.16
C SER A 12 16.78 8.22 2.45
N LEU A 13 15.93 9.03 1.81
CA LEU A 13 16.35 10.25 1.13
C LEU A 13 16.91 11.27 2.13
N THR A 14 18.04 11.87 1.77
CA THR A 14 18.66 13.01 2.46
C THR A 14 18.42 14.29 1.66
N PRO A 15 18.41 15.47 2.32
CA PRO A 15 18.38 16.74 1.58
C PRO A 15 19.59 16.85 0.64
N PRO A 16 19.41 17.38 -0.59
CA PRO A 16 20.50 17.50 -1.53
C PRO A 16 21.60 18.43 -0.99
N GLU A 17 22.86 18.04 -1.19
CA GLU A 17 24.01 18.86 -0.81
C GLU A 17 24.31 19.94 -1.83
N ASP A 18 24.09 19.66 -3.12
CA ASP A 18 24.34 20.57 -4.23
C ASP A 18 23.28 21.69 -4.31
N GLU A 19 23.73 22.95 -4.32
CA GLU A 19 22.87 24.13 -4.42
C GLU A 19 22.12 24.20 -5.77
N ASP A 20 22.70 23.69 -6.86
CA ASP A 20 22.03 23.62 -8.15
C ASP A 20 20.86 22.65 -8.12
N MET A 21 21.00 21.51 -7.46
CA MET A 21 19.88 20.56 -7.24
C MET A 21 18.77 21.19 -6.39
N LYS A 22 19.10 21.94 -5.36
CA LYS A 22 18.11 22.66 -4.53
C LYS A 22 17.33 23.67 -5.35
N ARG A 23 18.01 24.43 -6.19
CA ARG A 23 17.41 25.43 -7.09
C ARG A 23 16.48 24.77 -8.11
N ASP A 24 16.84 23.58 -8.61
CA ASP A 24 16.06 22.81 -9.57
C ASP A 24 14.84 22.11 -8.93
N GLY A 25 14.66 22.24 -7.63
CA GLY A 25 13.49 21.72 -6.91
C GLY A 25 13.62 20.27 -6.45
N VAL A 26 14.84 19.76 -6.33
CA VAL A 26 15.12 18.46 -5.73
C VAL A 26 14.76 18.49 -4.25
N SER A 27 13.93 17.56 -3.82
CA SER A 27 13.50 17.43 -2.42
C SER A 27 14.32 16.44 -1.62
N GLY A 28 14.99 15.52 -2.29
CA GLY A 28 15.82 14.51 -1.64
C GLY A 28 16.68 13.74 -2.64
N GLU A 29 17.80 13.23 -2.16
CA GLU A 29 18.72 12.40 -2.91
C GLU A 29 19.21 11.23 -2.06
N LEU A 30 19.66 10.17 -2.71
CA LEU A 30 20.27 9.00 -2.07
C LEU A 30 21.39 8.48 -2.95
N TRP A 31 22.53 8.18 -2.34
CA TRP A 31 23.58 7.41 -2.98
C TRP A 31 23.47 5.94 -2.60
N ALA A 32 23.37 5.07 -3.58
CA ALA A 32 23.23 3.64 -3.41
C ALA A 32 24.24 2.86 -4.26
N VAL A 33 24.62 1.69 -3.78
CA VAL A 33 25.49 0.74 -4.50
C VAL A 33 24.71 -0.54 -4.74
N HIS A 34 24.62 -0.98 -5.99
CA HIS A 34 24.00 -2.25 -6.35
C HIS A 34 24.67 -2.84 -7.58
N GLY A 35 24.97 -4.15 -7.53
CA GLY A 35 25.58 -4.86 -8.66
C GLY A 35 26.92 -4.30 -9.12
N GLY A 36 27.70 -3.71 -8.22
CA GLY A 36 29.01 -3.09 -8.54
C GLY A 36 28.93 -1.70 -9.15
N GLY A 37 27.71 -1.13 -9.32
CA GLY A 37 27.50 0.22 -9.81
C GLY A 37 27.00 1.18 -8.72
N PHE A 38 27.27 2.47 -8.92
CA PHE A 38 26.73 3.54 -8.08
C PHE A 38 25.46 4.08 -8.72
N TYR A 39 24.42 4.25 -7.90
CA TYR A 39 23.13 4.82 -8.30
C TYR A 39 22.89 6.08 -7.48
N HIS A 40 22.40 7.12 -8.13
CA HIS A 40 22.07 8.40 -7.50
C HIS A 40 20.61 8.77 -7.80
N PRO A 41 19.62 8.12 -7.14
CA PRO A 41 18.22 8.51 -7.24
C PRO A 41 18.00 9.89 -6.65
N VAL A 42 17.28 10.72 -7.42
CA VAL A 42 16.92 12.08 -7.06
C VAL A 42 15.40 12.21 -7.13
N LYS A 43 14.79 12.81 -6.11
CA LYS A 43 13.35 13.04 -6.04
C LYS A 43 13.00 14.50 -6.18
N PHE A 44 12.14 14.80 -7.15
CA PHE A 44 11.55 16.12 -7.34
C PHE A 44 10.13 16.14 -6.77
N ASN A 45 9.75 17.20 -6.05
CA ASN A 45 8.37 17.41 -5.60
C ASN A 45 7.51 18.08 -6.66
N VAL A 46 8.16 18.71 -7.61
CA VAL A 46 7.56 19.37 -8.78
C VAL A 46 8.20 18.81 -10.04
N SER A 47 7.65 19.13 -11.20
CA SER A 47 8.25 18.72 -12.47
C SER A 47 9.70 19.20 -12.55
N PRO A 48 10.66 18.33 -12.90
CA PRO A 48 12.04 18.75 -13.11
C PRO A 48 12.14 19.76 -14.26
N PRO A 49 13.16 20.63 -14.26
CA PRO A 49 13.33 21.65 -15.31
C PRO A 49 13.41 21.06 -16.72
N LYS A 50 13.96 19.84 -16.84
CA LYS A 50 14.02 19.08 -18.07
C LYS A 50 13.39 17.71 -17.84
N MET A 51 12.22 17.48 -18.44
CA MET A 51 11.57 16.17 -18.43
C MET A 51 12.28 15.21 -19.38
N PRO A 52 12.49 13.94 -18.96
CA PRO A 52 12.97 12.91 -19.88
C PRO A 52 11.89 12.53 -20.89
N ASP A 53 12.31 12.17 -22.10
CA ASP A 53 11.40 11.76 -23.18
C ASP A 53 10.64 10.44 -22.84
N HIS A 54 11.25 9.61 -22.01
CA HIS A 54 10.68 8.34 -21.58
C HIS A 54 10.56 8.28 -20.06
N LEU A 55 9.30 8.10 -19.59
CA LEU A 55 8.98 7.90 -18.17
C LEU A 55 8.51 6.47 -17.95
N HIS A 56 9.09 5.78 -16.98
CA HIS A 56 8.60 4.48 -16.54
C HIS A 56 7.56 4.67 -15.44
N TRP A 57 6.37 4.11 -15.67
CA TRP A 57 5.24 4.23 -14.75
C TRP A 57 5.12 2.96 -13.89
N PHE A 58 5.70 2.96 -12.72
CA PHE A 58 5.67 1.81 -11.79
C PHE A 58 4.28 1.44 -11.26
N TYR A 59 3.28 2.29 -11.42
CA TYR A 59 1.92 1.96 -10.98
C TYR A 59 1.32 0.76 -11.72
N TRP A 60 1.74 0.48 -12.96
CA TRP A 60 1.29 -0.67 -13.72
C TRP A 60 1.68 -2.00 -13.06
N GLU A 61 2.79 -2.05 -12.36
CA GLU A 61 3.21 -3.24 -11.60
C GLU A 61 2.23 -3.52 -10.45
N SER A 62 1.77 -2.49 -9.74
CA SER A 62 0.78 -2.61 -8.68
C SER A 62 -0.60 -3.01 -9.23
N TYR A 63 -1.05 -2.37 -10.32
CA TYR A 63 -2.32 -2.70 -10.96
C TYR A 63 -2.34 -4.12 -11.52
N SER A 64 -1.29 -4.56 -12.22
CA SER A 64 -1.23 -5.91 -12.77
C SER A 64 -1.21 -6.98 -11.67
N THR A 65 -0.51 -6.74 -10.58
CA THR A 65 -0.50 -7.63 -9.42
C THR A 65 -1.89 -7.75 -8.81
N TRP A 66 -2.60 -6.64 -8.64
CA TRP A 66 -3.96 -6.68 -8.12
C TRP A 66 -4.92 -7.37 -9.08
N LEU A 67 -4.92 -7.00 -10.35
CA LEU A 67 -5.81 -7.60 -11.36
C LEU A 67 -5.61 -9.11 -11.45
N SER A 68 -4.37 -9.57 -11.48
CA SER A 68 -4.06 -11.01 -11.51
C SER A 68 -4.47 -11.71 -10.21
N GLY A 69 -4.26 -11.08 -9.06
CA GLY A 69 -4.70 -11.60 -7.76
C GLY A 69 -6.22 -11.67 -7.65
N PHE A 70 -6.94 -10.64 -8.13
CA PHE A 70 -8.39 -10.64 -8.14
C PHE A 70 -8.97 -11.66 -9.14
N ALA A 71 -8.35 -11.82 -10.31
CA ALA A 71 -8.71 -12.86 -11.26
C ALA A 71 -8.53 -14.27 -10.65
N LEU A 72 -7.42 -14.49 -9.94
CA LEU A 72 -7.17 -15.75 -9.23
C LEU A 72 -8.21 -15.99 -8.13
N LEU A 73 -8.55 -14.98 -7.33
CA LEU A 73 -9.63 -15.06 -6.33
C LEU A 73 -10.94 -15.48 -7.01
N THR A 74 -11.28 -14.83 -8.12
CA THR A 74 -12.53 -15.09 -8.84
C THR A 74 -12.59 -16.53 -9.36
N VAL A 75 -11.56 -16.97 -10.08
CA VAL A 75 -11.54 -18.30 -10.71
C VAL A 75 -11.43 -19.40 -9.68
N SER A 76 -10.56 -19.26 -8.68
CA SER A 76 -10.29 -20.32 -7.71
C SER A 76 -11.34 -20.42 -6.60
N TYR A 77 -11.90 -19.29 -6.15
CA TYR A 77 -12.75 -19.27 -4.96
C TYR A 77 -14.19 -18.84 -5.24
N LEU A 78 -14.42 -17.76 -5.99
CA LEU A 78 -15.78 -17.29 -6.22
C LEU A 78 -16.56 -18.20 -7.18
N TRP A 79 -15.88 -18.78 -8.18
CA TRP A 79 -16.51 -19.73 -9.11
C TRP A 79 -16.99 -21.02 -8.45
N ASN A 80 -16.20 -21.53 -7.49
CA ASN A 80 -16.51 -22.74 -6.75
C ASN A 80 -16.71 -22.44 -5.24
N ALA A 81 -17.49 -21.41 -4.94
CA ALA A 81 -17.67 -20.90 -3.58
C ALA A 81 -18.18 -21.96 -2.58
N GLY A 82 -19.01 -22.89 -3.03
CA GLY A 82 -19.50 -23.99 -2.19
C GLY A 82 -18.42 -24.92 -1.68
N ILE A 83 -17.30 -25.06 -2.40
CA ILE A 83 -16.18 -25.91 -2.02
C ILE A 83 -15.11 -25.11 -1.23
N TYR A 84 -14.82 -23.90 -1.66
CA TYR A 84 -13.65 -23.17 -1.20
C TYR A 84 -13.94 -22.03 -0.23
N LEU A 85 -15.16 -21.46 -0.25
CA LEU A 85 -15.54 -20.33 0.62
C LEU A 85 -16.44 -20.77 1.79
N VAL A 86 -17.19 -21.86 1.64
CA VAL A 86 -18.06 -22.34 2.73
C VAL A 86 -17.19 -23.14 3.71
N SER A 87 -17.18 -22.68 4.97
CA SER A 87 -16.45 -23.38 6.02
C SER A 87 -17.26 -24.57 6.52
N PRO A 88 -16.63 -25.73 6.75
CA PRO A 88 -17.28 -26.87 7.43
C PRO A 88 -17.84 -26.50 8.81
N SER A 89 -17.27 -25.48 9.45
CA SER A 89 -17.74 -24.98 10.76
C SER A 89 -19.02 -24.15 10.66
N ASN A 90 -19.42 -23.73 9.46
CA ASN A 90 -20.62 -22.91 9.20
C ASN A 90 -21.50 -23.56 8.10
N PRO A 91 -22.11 -24.73 8.38
CA PRO A 91 -22.87 -25.47 7.36
C PRO A 91 -24.14 -24.76 6.87
N LEU A 92 -24.59 -23.72 7.58
CA LEU A 92 -25.78 -22.91 7.20
C LEU A 92 -25.46 -21.84 6.14
N MET A 93 -24.20 -21.62 5.82
CA MET A 93 -23.80 -20.60 4.85
C MET A 93 -23.92 -21.15 3.43
N SER A 94 -24.85 -20.60 2.64
CA SER A 94 -24.96 -20.92 1.22
C SER A 94 -23.77 -20.36 0.42
N SER A 95 -23.50 -20.92 -0.76
CA SER A 95 -22.45 -20.40 -1.67
C SER A 95 -22.61 -18.93 -1.98
N SER A 96 -23.84 -18.48 -2.21
CA SER A 96 -24.14 -17.07 -2.50
C SER A 96 -23.84 -16.17 -1.29
N MET A 97 -24.20 -16.61 -0.09
CA MET A 97 -23.89 -15.88 1.14
C MET A 97 -22.37 -15.80 1.36
N ALA A 98 -21.64 -16.87 1.07
CA ALA A 98 -20.18 -16.89 1.18
C ALA A 98 -19.50 -15.89 0.23
N ILE A 99 -19.99 -15.79 -1.01
CA ILE A 99 -19.51 -14.79 -1.98
C ILE A 99 -19.78 -13.36 -1.48
N VAL A 100 -21.02 -13.08 -1.06
CA VAL A 100 -21.37 -11.75 -0.53
C VAL A 100 -20.56 -11.42 0.72
N ALA A 101 -20.37 -12.38 1.61
CA ALA A 101 -19.53 -12.20 2.80
C ALA A 101 -18.06 -11.91 2.43
N ALA A 102 -17.49 -12.61 1.45
CA ALA A 102 -16.11 -12.40 1.01
C ALA A 102 -15.90 -11.01 0.39
N LEU A 103 -16.78 -10.61 -0.53
CA LEU A 103 -16.72 -9.29 -1.15
C LEU A 103 -17.03 -8.18 -0.14
N GLY A 104 -18.01 -8.38 0.72
CA GLY A 104 -18.35 -7.45 1.80
C GLY A 104 -17.20 -7.28 2.79
N PHE A 105 -16.50 -8.35 3.12
CA PHE A 105 -15.30 -8.32 3.96
C PHE A 105 -14.24 -7.40 3.36
N LEU A 106 -13.92 -7.55 2.07
CA LEU A 106 -12.94 -6.69 1.40
C LEU A 106 -13.36 -5.21 1.43
N VAL A 107 -14.63 -4.92 1.11
CA VAL A 107 -15.13 -3.54 1.08
C VAL A 107 -15.14 -2.91 2.47
N VAL A 108 -15.63 -3.62 3.48
CA VAL A 108 -15.73 -3.10 4.86
C VAL A 108 -14.35 -2.79 5.43
N PHE A 109 -13.39 -3.71 5.30
CA PHE A 109 -12.04 -3.49 5.82
C PHE A 109 -11.30 -2.40 5.04
N TRP A 110 -11.56 -2.27 3.75
CA TRP A 110 -11.02 -1.15 2.97
C TRP A 110 -11.60 0.20 3.44
N LEU A 111 -12.91 0.29 3.67
CA LEU A 111 -13.54 1.51 4.19
C LEU A 111 -13.03 1.89 5.57
N LEU A 112 -12.83 0.91 6.47
CA LEU A 112 -12.25 1.14 7.79
C LEU A 112 -10.82 1.65 7.68
N TYR A 113 -10.02 1.06 6.82
CA TYR A 113 -8.66 1.51 6.53
C TYR A 113 -8.64 2.96 6.02
N ASP A 114 -9.46 3.28 5.02
CA ASP A 114 -9.56 4.63 4.46
C ASP A 114 -10.01 5.65 5.52
N ALA A 115 -10.99 5.29 6.35
CA ALA A 115 -11.45 6.13 7.46
C ALA A 115 -10.33 6.42 8.48
N ILE A 116 -9.55 5.40 8.87
CA ILE A 116 -8.40 5.57 9.77
C ILE A 116 -7.38 6.53 9.15
N CYS A 117 -7.04 6.32 7.88
CA CYS A 117 -6.08 7.14 7.16
C CYS A 117 -6.52 8.60 7.06
N ARG A 118 -7.80 8.86 6.76
CA ARG A 118 -8.35 10.22 6.69
C ARG A 118 -8.39 10.90 8.06
N ALA A 119 -8.79 10.17 9.11
CA ALA A 119 -8.97 10.74 10.44
C ALA A 119 -7.64 11.07 11.15
N PHE A 120 -6.62 10.25 10.95
CA PHE A 120 -5.37 10.33 11.71
C PHE A 120 -4.14 10.64 10.86
N GLY A 121 -4.22 10.42 9.56
CA GLY A 121 -3.07 10.51 8.67
C GLY A 121 -2.40 11.88 8.61
N GLN A 122 -3.11 12.98 8.88
CA GLN A 122 -2.56 14.34 8.83
C GLN A 122 -2.19 14.93 10.19
N LYS A 123 -2.37 14.16 11.28
CA LYS A 123 -2.08 14.65 12.64
C LYS A 123 -0.58 14.59 12.96
N PRO A 124 -0.08 15.42 13.90
CA PRO A 124 1.25 15.24 14.47
C PRO A 124 1.34 13.82 15.06
N ASN A 125 2.38 13.07 14.75
CA ASN A 125 2.52 11.62 15.05
C ASN A 125 1.47 10.72 14.37
N GLY A 126 0.77 11.21 13.32
CA GLY A 126 -0.23 10.45 12.58
C GLY A 126 0.31 9.12 12.06
N ASP A 127 1.57 9.08 11.68
CA ASP A 127 2.24 7.91 11.11
C ASP A 127 2.28 6.72 12.08
N ALA A 128 2.72 6.95 13.32
CA ALA A 128 2.75 5.92 14.35
C ALA A 128 1.34 5.50 14.76
N THR A 129 0.41 6.46 14.87
CA THR A 129 -0.99 6.20 15.22
C THR A 129 -1.69 5.38 14.14
N VAL A 130 -1.57 5.78 12.87
CA VAL A 130 -2.15 5.02 11.74
C VAL A 130 -1.51 3.64 11.65
N GLY A 131 -0.20 3.52 11.79
CA GLY A 131 0.50 2.23 11.78
C GLY A 131 -0.01 1.28 12.86
N ALA A 132 -0.16 1.76 14.09
CA ALA A 132 -0.69 0.96 15.20
C ALA A 132 -2.16 0.55 14.95
N MET A 133 -3.01 1.48 14.52
CA MET A 133 -4.43 1.19 14.23
C MET A 133 -4.60 0.22 13.07
N VAL A 134 -3.80 0.36 12.02
CA VAL A 134 -3.81 -0.59 10.88
C VAL A 134 -3.34 -1.96 11.32
N LEU A 135 -2.33 -2.07 12.17
CA LEU A 135 -1.90 -3.36 12.73
C LEU A 135 -3.02 -4.04 13.50
N VAL A 136 -3.73 -3.31 14.37
CA VAL A 136 -4.89 -3.83 15.10
C VAL A 136 -6.00 -4.24 14.12
N LEU A 137 -6.29 -3.42 13.12
CA LEU A 137 -7.29 -3.73 12.08
C LEU A 137 -6.93 -5.03 11.33
N VAL A 138 -5.67 -5.23 10.97
CA VAL A 138 -5.19 -6.45 10.30
C VAL A 138 -5.35 -7.66 11.21
N CYS A 139 -5.04 -7.55 12.51
CA CYS A 139 -5.25 -8.65 13.46
C CYS A 139 -6.74 -9.02 13.60
N ILE A 140 -7.62 -8.03 13.67
CA ILE A 140 -9.08 -8.25 13.72
C ILE A 140 -9.55 -8.90 12.42
N ALA A 141 -9.11 -8.41 11.28
CA ALA A 141 -9.45 -8.96 9.98
C ALA A 141 -9.01 -10.42 9.85
N ALA A 142 -7.77 -10.74 10.27
CA ALA A 142 -7.25 -12.11 10.26
C ALA A 142 -8.09 -13.04 11.15
N TYR A 143 -8.40 -12.60 12.36
CA TYR A 143 -9.25 -13.35 13.28
C TYR A 143 -10.63 -13.65 12.68
N LEU A 144 -11.31 -12.62 12.17
CA LEU A 144 -12.64 -12.78 11.57
C LEU A 144 -12.59 -13.63 10.28
N ALA A 145 -11.60 -13.42 9.43
CA ALA A 145 -11.44 -14.21 8.20
C ALA A 145 -11.28 -15.71 8.52
N CYS A 146 -10.44 -16.06 9.51
CA CYS A 146 -10.23 -17.44 9.93
C CYS A 146 -11.46 -18.08 10.58
N HIS A 147 -12.37 -17.28 11.15
CA HIS A 147 -13.61 -17.79 11.74
C HIS A 147 -14.74 -17.94 10.72
N ILE A 148 -14.79 -17.07 9.73
CA ILE A 148 -15.86 -17.01 8.72
C ILE A 148 -15.56 -17.97 7.56
N PHE A 149 -14.31 -18.00 7.10
CA PHE A 149 -13.89 -18.71 5.91
C PHE A 149 -12.94 -19.86 6.22
N PRO A 150 -12.83 -20.87 5.32
CA PRO A 150 -11.76 -21.88 5.41
C PRO A 150 -10.39 -21.21 5.37
N GLY A 151 -9.40 -21.81 6.03
CA GLY A 151 -8.08 -21.22 6.21
C GLY A 151 -7.40 -20.74 4.91
N GLN A 152 -7.54 -21.48 3.82
CA GLN A 152 -6.98 -21.08 2.51
C GLN A 152 -7.65 -19.82 1.96
N ALA A 153 -8.99 -19.72 2.05
CA ALA A 153 -9.72 -18.54 1.63
C ALA A 153 -9.42 -17.34 2.52
N ALA A 154 -9.23 -17.55 3.84
CA ALA A 154 -8.86 -16.50 4.78
C ALA A 154 -7.52 -15.85 4.40
N PHE A 155 -6.49 -16.63 4.08
CA PHE A 155 -5.19 -16.12 3.65
C PHE A 155 -5.30 -15.29 2.35
N LEU A 156 -6.06 -15.79 1.37
CA LEU A 156 -6.22 -15.07 0.11
C LEU A 156 -6.99 -13.76 0.28
N LEU A 157 -8.05 -13.73 1.09
CA LEU A 157 -8.82 -12.53 1.40
C LEU A 157 -7.96 -11.49 2.13
N MET A 158 -7.10 -11.93 3.05
CA MET A 158 -6.14 -11.04 3.72
C MET A 158 -5.15 -10.45 2.73
N GLY A 159 -4.61 -11.24 1.82
CA GLY A 159 -3.72 -10.77 0.75
C GLY A 159 -4.42 -9.78 -0.19
N ALA A 160 -5.65 -10.06 -0.61
CA ALA A 160 -6.46 -9.18 -1.44
C ALA A 160 -6.77 -7.85 -0.74
N MET A 161 -7.09 -7.88 0.55
CA MET A 161 -7.33 -6.68 1.37
C MET A 161 -6.09 -5.78 1.41
N LEU A 162 -4.91 -6.35 1.66
CA LEU A 162 -3.66 -5.60 1.68
C LEU A 162 -3.32 -5.04 0.28
N ALA A 163 -3.59 -5.78 -0.79
CA ALA A 163 -3.37 -5.32 -2.16
C ALA A 163 -4.30 -4.16 -2.54
N MET A 164 -5.56 -4.18 -2.10
CA MET A 164 -6.53 -3.09 -2.36
C MET A 164 -6.06 -1.75 -1.77
N THR A 165 -5.38 -1.76 -0.62
CA THR A 165 -4.85 -0.52 -0.03
C THR A 165 -3.79 0.14 -0.91
N GLY A 166 -3.04 -0.64 -1.70
CA GLY A 166 -2.04 -0.13 -2.66
C GLY A 166 -2.64 0.42 -3.95
N LEU A 167 -3.84 -0.05 -4.36
CA LEU A 167 -4.50 0.32 -5.62
C LEU A 167 -5.00 1.75 -5.65
N ILE A 168 -5.53 2.23 -4.55
CA ILE A 168 -6.21 3.53 -4.46
C ILE A 168 -5.19 4.68 -4.29
N GLY A 169 -3.89 4.38 -4.49
CA GLY A 169 -2.82 5.38 -4.47
C GLY A 169 -2.50 5.93 -3.08
N PHE A 170 -3.17 5.44 -2.05
CA PHE A 170 -2.89 5.79 -0.67
C PHE A 170 -2.08 4.67 -0.01
N CYS A 171 -0.78 4.65 -0.29
CA CYS A 171 0.15 3.90 0.52
C CYS A 171 0.47 4.75 1.77
N PRO A 172 0.06 4.33 3.01
CA PRO A 172 0.38 5.10 4.20
C PRO A 172 1.89 5.30 4.37
N ALA A 173 2.69 4.30 4.01
CA ALA A 173 4.14 4.41 4.04
C ALA A 173 4.68 5.47 3.05
N CYS A 174 4.11 5.56 1.83
CA CYS A 174 4.49 6.59 0.86
C CYS A 174 4.03 7.99 1.30
N ALA A 175 2.83 8.09 1.88
CA ALA A 175 2.33 9.33 2.46
C ALA A 175 3.15 9.77 3.69
N MET A 176 3.68 8.82 4.47
CA MET A 176 4.59 9.06 5.58
C MET A 176 5.92 9.64 5.13
N ALA A 177 6.53 9.06 4.11
CA ALA A 177 7.80 9.55 3.55
C ALA A 177 7.66 10.97 2.98
N GLY A 178 6.59 11.23 2.20
CA GLY A 178 6.32 12.55 1.65
C GLY A 178 6.13 13.63 2.71
N ARG A 179 5.45 13.31 3.82
CA ARG A 179 5.22 14.27 4.93
C ARG A 179 6.46 14.60 5.73
N LYS A 180 7.37 13.64 5.92
CA LYS A 180 8.66 13.91 6.58
C LYS A 180 9.48 14.94 5.82
N LEU A 181 9.50 14.83 4.48
CA LEU A 181 10.21 15.76 3.61
C LEU A 181 9.57 17.16 3.63
N GLU A 182 8.24 17.25 3.59
CA GLU A 182 7.52 18.52 3.66
C GLU A 182 7.72 19.22 5.01
N LYS A 183 7.66 18.46 6.12
CA LYS A 183 7.95 19.01 7.45
C LYS A 183 9.37 19.52 7.57
N ALA A 184 10.36 18.76 7.09
CA ALA A 184 11.76 19.19 7.08
C ALA A 184 11.99 20.44 6.22
N ARG A 185 11.22 20.64 5.16
CA ARG A 185 11.23 21.85 4.32
C ARG A 185 10.67 23.06 5.06
N LEU A 186 9.53 22.90 5.75
CA LEU A 186 8.90 23.98 6.52
C LEU A 186 9.74 24.40 7.72
N ASP A 187 10.44 23.49 8.37
CA ASP A 187 11.34 23.81 9.48
C ASP A 187 12.60 24.55 9.03
N LYS A 188 13.05 24.35 7.78
CA LYS A 188 14.19 25.10 7.20
C LYS A 188 13.79 26.47 6.64
N SER A 189 12.51 26.74 6.41
CA SER A 189 12.00 28.03 5.91
C SER A 189 11.65 29.01 7.03
N LYS A 190 11.78 28.59 8.30
CA LYS A 190 11.72 29.43 9.51
C LYS A 190 13.11 29.75 10.01
#